data_3c98af16ab955aadad4fac42d96b6ef6
#
_entry.id   3c98af16ab955aadad4fac42d96b6ef6
#
_cell.length_a   1.000
_cell.length_b   1.000
_cell.length_c   1.000
_cell.angle_alpha   90.00
_cell.angle_beta   90.00
_cell.angle_gamma   90.00
#
_symmetry.space_group_name_H-M   'P 1'
#
loop_
_entity.id
_entity.type
_entity.pdbx_description
1 polymer ?
#
loop_
_entity_poly.entity_id
_entity_poly.type
_entity_poly.pdbx_seq_one_letter_code
_entity_poly.pdbx_strand_id
1 'polypeptide(L)'
;MLGALQLGVLAACVVVLVPMGMAGWHLSRNKMLFFSGALFITLAVGVHLTPYFPSVTDFVSTVSSVVVIDNRRTCISLLHDVVWDVTKSPGFSTLNNNSVNYDKSWGWTSSSRVSACEFQKLSRSDASDLLNGSWVVVAGDSQARFIALSLLSLLLDSKDMESIRGDLFKRHSDYQIVVDEIGMRLDFIWAPYTSNLTDLTMGFKRNRNYPDVLVMGSGLWHMLHFTNASDYGVSLQLLRDSVVSLLPISPERGTDGPVAGSVPVRSPHVFWIGMPTLINSMLNTEAKRERMTDAMRGAYDRQLQKSKILRQSGGPLLMLDIESLSWNCGVRCTVDGMHYDVPVYEAAVQIMLNALLIESHQKL
;
A
#
# COMPACT_ATOMS: atom_id res chain seq x y z
N MET A 1 15.04 -13.73 31.65
CA MET A 1 16.49 -13.85 31.96
C MET A 1 17.41 -13.54 30.77
N LEU A 2 16.96 -13.73 29.53
CA LEU A 2 17.76 -13.34 28.32
C LEU A 2 18.01 -11.82 28.24
N GLY A 3 17.08 -10.97 28.64
CA GLY A 3 17.23 -9.52 28.54
C GLY A 3 18.35 -8.90 29.38
N ALA A 4 18.65 -9.44 30.55
CA ALA A 4 19.71 -8.92 31.41
C ALA A 4 21.11 -9.21 30.85
N LEU A 5 21.30 -10.36 30.20
CA LEU A 5 22.56 -10.75 29.55
C LEU A 5 22.83 -9.90 28.29
N GLN A 6 21.80 -9.64 27.50
CA GLN A 6 21.89 -8.78 26.30
C GLN A 6 22.20 -7.32 26.67
N LEU A 7 21.55 -6.77 27.70
CA LEU A 7 21.85 -5.45 28.23
C LEU A 7 23.29 -5.35 28.77
N GLY A 8 23.79 -6.39 29.44
CA GLY A 8 25.17 -6.45 29.92
C GLY A 8 26.20 -6.44 28.78
N VAL A 9 25.93 -7.18 27.70
CA VAL A 9 26.80 -7.20 26.50
C VAL A 9 26.77 -5.84 25.80
N LEU A 10 25.62 -5.25 25.64
CA LEU A 10 25.47 -3.92 25.02
C LEU A 10 26.16 -2.83 25.84
N ALA A 11 26.02 -2.85 27.15
CA ALA A 11 26.73 -1.95 28.07
C ALA A 11 28.26 -2.12 27.96
N ALA A 12 28.75 -3.36 27.91
CA ALA A 12 30.17 -3.65 27.73
C ALA A 12 30.68 -3.13 26.38
N CYS A 13 29.95 -3.32 25.28
CA CYS A 13 30.28 -2.79 23.97
C CYS A 13 30.34 -1.25 23.97
N VAL A 14 29.38 -0.57 24.56
CA VAL A 14 29.36 0.90 24.64
C VAL A 14 30.55 1.43 25.45
N VAL A 15 30.85 0.81 26.59
CA VAL A 15 31.98 1.19 27.46
C VAL A 15 33.34 1.03 26.74
N VAL A 16 33.48 0.07 25.82
CA VAL A 16 34.70 -0.16 25.07
C VAL A 16 34.75 0.66 23.79
N LEU A 17 33.67 0.67 23.01
CA LEU A 17 33.65 1.26 21.66
C LEU A 17 33.57 2.80 21.68
N VAL A 18 32.86 3.38 22.65
CA VAL A 18 32.77 4.87 22.71
C VAL A 18 34.12 5.52 23.05
N PRO A 19 34.89 5.05 24.02
CA PRO A 19 36.26 5.58 24.25
C PRO A 19 37.19 5.34 23.07
N MET A 20 37.09 4.19 22.38
CA MET A 20 37.88 3.93 21.17
C MET A 20 37.56 4.89 20.04
N GLY A 21 36.27 5.18 19.81
CA GLY A 21 35.82 6.17 18.82
C GLY A 21 36.27 7.60 19.18
N MET A 22 36.25 7.96 20.46
CA MET A 22 36.68 9.24 20.96
C MET A 22 38.20 9.41 20.97
N ALA A 23 38.97 8.34 20.93
CA ALA A 23 40.44 8.37 20.83
C ALA A 23 40.93 9.07 19.54
N GLY A 24 40.15 9.01 18.46
CA GLY A 24 40.38 9.75 17.22
C GLY A 24 40.21 11.27 17.32
N TRP A 25 39.65 11.79 18.43
CA TRP A 25 39.37 13.23 18.62
C TRP A 25 40.34 13.93 19.57
N HIS A 26 41.60 13.48 19.69
CA HIS A 26 42.63 14.11 20.50
C HIS A 26 42.26 14.42 21.97
N LEU A 27 41.40 13.62 22.58
CA LEU A 27 41.08 13.74 24.00
C LEU A 27 42.23 13.18 24.87
N SER A 28 42.60 13.89 25.93
CA SER A 28 43.66 13.43 26.84
C SER A 28 43.22 12.12 27.54
N ARG A 29 44.16 11.21 27.77
CA ARG A 29 43.99 9.91 28.40
C ARG A 29 43.18 9.98 29.70
N ASN A 30 43.35 11.02 30.51
CA ASN A 30 42.65 11.22 31.78
C ASN A 30 41.15 11.54 31.57
N LYS A 31 40.83 12.32 30.54
CA LYS A 31 39.41 12.61 30.19
C LYS A 31 38.71 11.37 29.67
N MET A 32 39.37 10.53 28.87
CA MET A 32 38.81 9.26 28.39
C MET A 32 38.47 8.31 29.54
N LEU A 33 39.38 8.14 30.51
CA LEU A 33 39.15 7.30 31.68
C LEU A 33 37.98 7.83 32.54
N PHE A 34 37.89 9.15 32.70
CA PHE A 34 36.78 9.76 33.43
C PHE A 34 35.42 9.53 32.74
N PHE A 35 35.31 9.75 31.42
CA PHE A 35 34.06 9.52 30.68
C PHE A 35 33.67 8.04 30.62
N SER A 36 34.64 7.15 30.44
CA SER A 36 34.42 5.72 30.47
C SER A 36 33.90 5.23 31.83
N GLY A 37 34.51 5.71 32.92
CA GLY A 37 34.08 5.41 34.28
C GLY A 37 32.72 5.98 34.63
N ALA A 38 32.43 7.23 34.24
CA ALA A 38 31.12 7.82 34.43
C ALA A 38 30.03 7.08 33.65
N LEU A 39 30.28 6.72 32.39
CA LEU A 39 29.36 5.97 31.56
C LEU A 39 29.10 4.58 32.13
N PHE A 40 30.14 3.88 32.60
CA PHE A 40 30.00 2.57 33.25
C PHE A 40 29.12 2.65 34.50
N ILE A 41 29.38 3.64 35.37
CA ILE A 41 28.62 3.84 36.60
C ILE A 41 27.15 4.15 36.27
N THR A 42 26.90 5.03 35.30
CA THR A 42 25.55 5.39 34.88
C THR A 42 24.77 4.18 34.34
N LEU A 43 25.41 3.36 33.50
CA LEU A 43 24.80 2.12 32.98
C LEU A 43 24.57 1.08 34.06
N ALA A 44 25.54 0.89 34.98
CA ALA A 44 25.40 -0.06 36.09
C ALA A 44 24.27 0.34 37.05
N VAL A 45 24.17 1.62 37.39
CA VAL A 45 23.10 2.18 38.19
C VAL A 45 21.76 2.04 37.46
N GLY A 46 21.70 2.36 36.15
CA GLY A 46 20.50 2.19 35.33
C GLY A 46 20.00 0.76 35.32
N VAL A 47 20.88 -0.22 35.10
CA VAL A 47 20.52 -1.65 35.09
C VAL A 47 20.05 -2.10 36.49
N HIS A 48 20.68 -1.60 37.55
CA HIS A 48 20.31 -2.00 38.94
C HIS A 48 18.99 -1.38 39.39
N LEU A 49 18.65 -0.18 38.89
CA LEU A 49 17.40 0.51 39.22
C LEU A 49 16.22 0.09 38.32
N THR A 50 16.48 -0.56 37.18
CA THR A 50 15.40 -1.03 36.26
C THR A 50 14.25 -1.78 36.93
N PRO A 51 14.49 -2.68 37.91
CA PRO A 51 13.38 -3.36 38.60
C PRO A 51 12.50 -2.46 39.45
N TYR A 52 13.02 -1.29 39.86
CA TYR A 52 12.33 -0.35 40.75
C TYR A 52 11.58 0.76 40.01
N PHE A 53 11.82 0.88 38.68
CA PHE A 53 11.18 1.88 37.82
C PHE A 53 10.53 1.22 36.62
N PRO A 54 9.30 0.69 36.73
CA PRO A 54 8.60 0.05 35.62
C PRO A 54 8.44 0.96 34.38
N SER A 55 8.44 2.27 34.55
CA SER A 55 8.39 3.25 33.47
C SER A 55 9.61 3.22 32.54
N VAL A 56 10.76 2.68 32.99
CA VAL A 56 11.96 2.53 32.13
C VAL A 56 11.76 1.39 31.14
N THR A 57 11.10 0.32 31.54
CA THR A 57 10.74 -0.78 30.64
C THR A 57 9.74 -0.33 29.58
N ASP A 58 8.79 0.52 29.94
CA ASP A 58 7.85 1.13 28.99
C ASP A 58 8.54 2.09 28.03
N PHE A 59 9.51 2.85 28.51
CA PHE A 59 10.33 3.73 27.65
C PHE A 59 11.15 2.91 26.63
N VAL A 60 11.82 1.84 27.06
CA VAL A 60 12.60 0.96 26.16
C VAL A 60 11.68 0.28 25.17
N SER A 61 10.51 -0.18 25.55
CA SER A 61 9.52 -0.75 24.64
C SER A 61 8.98 0.28 23.66
N THR A 62 8.76 1.52 24.10
CA THR A 62 8.33 2.64 23.25
C THR A 62 9.41 3.00 22.22
N VAL A 63 10.69 3.07 22.63
CA VAL A 63 11.80 3.34 21.70
C VAL A 63 11.94 2.21 20.69
N SER A 64 11.83 0.95 21.11
CA SER A 64 11.87 -0.20 20.20
C SER A 64 10.69 -0.17 19.23
N SER A 65 9.49 0.18 19.68
CA SER A 65 8.32 0.32 18.81
C SER A 65 8.47 1.46 17.80
N VAL A 66 9.07 2.59 18.20
CA VAL A 66 9.34 3.73 17.30
C VAL A 66 10.31 3.33 16.17
N VAL A 67 11.38 2.60 16.50
CA VAL A 67 12.34 2.12 15.49
C VAL A 67 11.69 1.16 14.50
N VAL A 68 10.84 0.25 14.99
CA VAL A 68 10.08 -0.68 14.15
C VAL A 68 9.08 0.05 13.26
N ILE A 69 8.38 1.07 13.79
CA ILE A 69 7.44 1.90 13.02
C ILE A 69 8.15 2.67 11.90
N ASP A 70 9.33 3.21 12.17
CA ASP A 70 10.10 3.95 11.16
C ASP A 70 10.55 3.03 10.01
N ASN A 71 11.06 1.84 10.33
CA ASN A 71 11.44 0.85 9.32
C ASN A 71 10.23 0.42 8.46
N ARG A 72 9.06 0.21 9.06
CA ARG A 72 7.83 -0.17 8.33
C ARG A 72 7.34 0.94 7.43
N ARG A 73 7.36 2.21 7.88
CA ARG A 73 7.02 3.37 7.03
C ARG A 73 7.96 3.46 5.84
N THR A 74 9.23 3.16 6.03
CA THR A 74 10.22 3.09 4.97
C THR A 74 9.87 1.99 3.97
N CYS A 75 9.50 0.78 4.42
CA CYS A 75 9.11 -0.32 3.53
C CYS A 75 7.84 0.00 2.73
N ILE A 76 6.82 0.60 3.34
CA ILE A 76 5.62 1.04 2.60
C ILE A 76 5.99 2.02 1.47
N SER A 77 6.96 2.91 1.67
CA SER A 77 7.39 3.84 0.62
C SER A 77 8.17 3.18 -0.53
N LEU A 78 8.70 1.99 -0.31
CA LEU A 78 9.48 1.22 -1.30
C LEU A 78 8.64 0.15 -2.04
N LEU A 79 7.37 0.00 -1.72
CA LEU A 79 6.49 -1.02 -2.32
C LEU A 79 6.40 -0.91 -3.85
N HIS A 80 6.56 0.29 -4.42
CA HIS A 80 6.50 0.55 -5.85
C HIS A 80 7.86 0.54 -6.55
N ASP A 81 8.95 0.22 -5.84
CA ASP A 81 10.28 0.10 -6.42
C ASP A 81 10.40 -1.22 -7.19
N VAL A 82 9.72 -1.30 -8.33
CA VAL A 82 9.66 -2.47 -9.19
C VAL A 82 10.46 -2.28 -10.48
N VAL A 83 10.97 -3.37 -11.02
CA VAL A 83 11.65 -3.46 -12.31
C VAL A 83 10.86 -4.37 -13.24
N TRP A 84 10.90 -4.05 -14.54
CA TRP A 84 10.22 -4.80 -15.58
C TRP A 84 11.22 -5.46 -16.52
N ASP A 85 10.91 -6.69 -16.90
CA ASP A 85 11.56 -7.39 -17.99
C ASP A 85 10.53 -7.65 -19.09
N VAL A 86 10.73 -7.00 -20.23
CA VAL A 86 9.83 -7.07 -21.40
C VAL A 86 10.65 -7.53 -22.60
N THR A 87 10.69 -8.84 -22.82
CA THR A 87 11.49 -9.48 -23.86
C THR A 87 10.60 -10.03 -24.98
N LYS A 88 11.17 -10.17 -26.18
CA LYS A 88 10.45 -10.83 -27.26
C LYS A 88 10.30 -12.31 -26.93
N SER A 89 9.08 -12.83 -27.04
CA SER A 89 8.82 -14.26 -26.87
C SER A 89 9.57 -15.08 -27.92
N PRO A 90 10.42 -16.04 -27.54
CA PRO A 90 11.13 -16.89 -28.49
C PRO A 90 10.15 -17.91 -29.09
N GLY A 91 9.59 -17.62 -30.25
CA GLY A 91 8.88 -18.62 -31.07
C GLY A 91 7.42 -18.32 -31.30
N PHE A 92 7.16 -17.98 -32.47
CA PHE A 92 6.05 -18.28 -33.38
C PHE A 92 6.00 -17.19 -34.46
N SER A 93 6.91 -17.29 -35.41
CA SER A 93 6.66 -16.69 -36.74
C SER A 93 5.62 -17.57 -37.44
N THR A 94 4.38 -17.42 -37.07
CA THR A 94 3.31 -17.86 -37.96
C THR A 94 3.16 -16.84 -39.09
N LEU A 95 3.26 -17.33 -40.30
CA LEU A 95 3.38 -16.65 -41.56
C LEU A 95 2.30 -15.62 -41.91
N ASN A 96 1.42 -15.18 -41.01
CA ASN A 96 0.30 -14.33 -41.39
C ASN A 96 -0.20 -13.31 -40.34
N ASN A 97 0.49 -13.03 -39.24
CA ASN A 97 0.10 -11.87 -38.42
C ASN A 97 1.35 -11.19 -37.82
N ASN A 98 1.55 -9.92 -38.13
CA ASN A 98 2.61 -9.03 -37.66
C ASN A 98 2.52 -8.70 -36.13
N SER A 99 1.87 -9.50 -35.31
CA SER A 99 1.83 -9.28 -33.87
C SER A 99 3.03 -9.95 -33.20
N VAL A 100 4.03 -9.14 -32.88
CA VAL A 100 5.16 -9.57 -32.05
C VAL A 100 4.63 -9.78 -30.62
N ASN A 101 4.69 -11.02 -30.15
CA ASN A 101 4.33 -11.33 -28.76
C ASN A 101 5.50 -11.01 -27.83
N TYR A 102 5.22 -10.44 -26.68
CA TYR A 102 6.22 -10.08 -25.66
C TYR A 102 5.93 -10.82 -24.36
N ASP A 103 6.95 -11.47 -23.81
CA ASP A 103 6.92 -11.97 -22.45
C ASP A 103 7.17 -10.80 -21.50
N LYS A 104 6.31 -10.66 -20.51
CA LYS A 104 6.30 -9.53 -19.58
C LYS A 104 6.35 -10.06 -18.18
N SER A 105 7.41 -9.74 -17.47
CA SER A 105 7.57 -10.07 -16.06
C SER A 105 8.02 -8.85 -15.28
N TRP A 106 7.78 -8.88 -13.99
CA TRP A 106 8.14 -7.80 -13.07
C TRP A 106 8.66 -8.40 -11.76
N GLY A 107 9.40 -7.60 -11.00
CA GLY A 107 9.89 -7.95 -9.66
C GLY A 107 10.29 -6.70 -8.89
N TRP A 108 10.50 -6.80 -7.60
CA TRP A 108 11.08 -5.69 -6.83
C TRP A 108 12.57 -5.51 -7.16
N THR A 109 13.04 -4.27 -7.04
CA THR A 109 14.47 -3.95 -7.26
C THR A 109 15.35 -4.69 -6.27
N SER A 110 16.56 -5.05 -6.70
CA SER A 110 17.54 -5.74 -5.85
C SER A 110 18.34 -4.80 -4.95
N SER A 111 17.86 -3.56 -4.70
CA SER A 111 18.54 -2.63 -3.81
C SER A 111 18.54 -3.16 -2.37
N SER A 112 19.59 -2.88 -1.61
CA SER A 112 19.73 -3.32 -0.22
C SER A 112 18.56 -2.85 0.66
N ARG A 113 17.99 -1.68 0.37
CA ARG A 113 16.83 -1.12 1.09
C ARG A 113 15.56 -1.90 0.82
N VAL A 114 15.30 -2.25 -0.43
CA VAL A 114 14.14 -3.04 -0.84
C VAL A 114 14.27 -4.48 -0.34
N SER A 115 15.48 -5.08 -0.46
CA SER A 115 15.74 -6.44 0.04
C SER A 115 15.56 -6.54 1.56
N ALA A 116 15.83 -5.48 2.32
CA ALA A 116 15.61 -5.44 3.77
C ALA A 116 14.11 -5.41 4.15
N CYS A 117 13.22 -5.11 3.21
CA CYS A 117 11.77 -5.13 3.43
C CYS A 117 11.14 -6.51 3.17
N GLU A 118 11.90 -7.45 2.62
CA GLU A 118 11.48 -8.84 2.38
C GLU A 118 10.17 -8.96 1.57
N PHE A 119 9.97 -8.06 0.59
CA PHE A 119 8.81 -8.15 -0.28
C PHE A 119 8.83 -9.44 -1.09
N GLN A 120 7.67 -10.06 -1.21
CA GLN A 120 7.53 -11.33 -1.92
C GLN A 120 6.27 -11.35 -2.80
N LYS A 121 6.33 -12.05 -3.90
CA LYS A 121 5.13 -12.40 -4.65
C LYS A 121 4.39 -13.49 -3.89
N LEU A 122 3.26 -13.11 -3.30
CA LEU A 122 2.42 -14.05 -2.57
C LEU A 122 1.87 -15.09 -3.54
N SER A 123 1.99 -16.35 -3.14
CA SER A 123 1.33 -17.46 -3.82
C SER A 123 -0.19 -17.41 -3.55
N ARG A 124 -0.95 -18.27 -4.24
CA ARG A 124 -2.39 -18.46 -3.96
C ARG A 124 -2.63 -18.80 -2.48
N SER A 125 -1.82 -19.71 -1.92
CA SER A 125 -1.94 -20.11 -0.51
C SER A 125 -1.74 -18.91 0.42
N ASP A 126 -0.64 -18.16 0.24
CA ASP A 126 -0.31 -17.03 1.11
C ASP A 126 -1.37 -15.93 1.04
N ALA A 127 -1.87 -15.64 -0.17
CA ALA A 127 -2.93 -14.66 -0.39
C ALA A 127 -4.26 -15.14 0.22
N SER A 128 -4.56 -16.44 0.14
CA SER A 128 -5.73 -17.07 0.73
C SER A 128 -5.70 -16.98 2.26
N ASP A 129 -4.56 -17.26 2.87
CA ASP A 129 -4.38 -17.15 4.32
C ASP A 129 -4.54 -15.71 4.80
N LEU A 130 -3.95 -14.76 4.05
CA LEU A 130 -4.02 -13.33 4.39
C LEU A 130 -5.44 -12.78 4.32
N LEU A 131 -6.22 -13.22 3.33
CA LEU A 131 -7.58 -12.70 3.06
C LEU A 131 -8.70 -13.58 3.63
N ASN A 132 -8.36 -14.62 4.39
CA ASN A 132 -9.33 -15.55 4.97
C ASN A 132 -10.41 -14.82 5.78
N GLY A 133 -11.68 -15.08 5.47
CA GLY A 133 -12.85 -14.48 6.13
C GLY A 133 -13.00 -12.97 5.93
N SER A 134 -12.24 -12.35 5.03
CA SER A 134 -12.28 -10.90 4.81
C SER A 134 -13.38 -10.48 3.83
N TRP A 135 -13.84 -9.25 3.99
CA TRP A 135 -14.67 -8.56 3.02
C TRP A 135 -13.84 -7.51 2.29
N VAL A 136 -13.62 -7.74 0.99
CA VAL A 136 -12.86 -6.86 0.10
C VAL A 136 -13.83 -6.12 -0.82
N VAL A 137 -13.75 -4.80 -0.84
CA VAL A 137 -14.51 -3.95 -1.77
C VAL A 137 -13.55 -3.28 -2.72
N VAL A 138 -13.79 -3.42 -4.02
CA VAL A 138 -13.04 -2.74 -5.08
C VAL A 138 -14.02 -1.86 -5.86
N ALA A 139 -13.88 -0.54 -5.78
CA ALA A 139 -14.83 0.41 -6.33
C ALA A 139 -14.15 1.41 -7.28
N GLY A 140 -14.74 1.59 -8.45
CA GLY A 140 -14.20 2.52 -9.44
C GLY A 140 -14.66 2.23 -10.86
N ASP A 141 -13.81 2.61 -11.81
CA ASP A 141 -14.02 2.40 -13.23
C ASP A 141 -13.38 1.09 -13.75
N SER A 142 -13.01 1.05 -15.03
CA SER A 142 -12.37 -0.12 -15.63
C SER A 142 -11.04 -0.50 -14.96
N GLN A 143 -10.29 0.44 -14.40
CA GLN A 143 -9.03 0.15 -13.71
C GLN A 143 -9.31 -0.68 -12.44
N ALA A 144 -10.31 -0.29 -11.66
CA ALA A 144 -10.76 -1.03 -10.47
C ALA A 144 -11.23 -2.46 -10.86
N ARG A 145 -11.91 -2.59 -11.99
CA ARG A 145 -12.35 -3.89 -12.51
C ARG A 145 -11.17 -4.82 -12.82
N PHE A 146 -10.08 -4.31 -13.41
CA PHE A 146 -8.88 -5.09 -13.65
C PHE A 146 -8.16 -5.48 -12.35
N ILE A 147 -8.16 -4.62 -11.33
CA ILE A 147 -7.65 -4.98 -9.99
C ILE A 147 -8.48 -6.13 -9.40
N ALA A 148 -9.81 -6.04 -9.45
CA ALA A 148 -10.69 -7.11 -8.96
C ALA A 148 -10.45 -8.43 -9.71
N LEU A 149 -10.33 -8.37 -11.05
CA LEU A 149 -10.01 -9.54 -11.88
C LEU A 149 -8.68 -10.15 -11.49
N SER A 150 -7.64 -9.32 -11.33
CA SER A 150 -6.29 -9.79 -10.98
C SER A 150 -6.25 -10.45 -9.60
N LEU A 151 -6.96 -9.89 -8.61
CA LEU A 151 -7.07 -10.49 -7.29
C LEU A 151 -7.78 -11.85 -7.35
N LEU A 152 -8.89 -11.94 -8.08
CA LEU A 152 -9.62 -13.21 -8.26
C LEU A 152 -8.78 -14.24 -9.02
N SER A 153 -8.00 -13.81 -10.03
CA SER A 153 -7.10 -14.70 -10.79
C SER A 153 -5.97 -15.28 -9.92
N LEU A 154 -5.57 -14.61 -8.85
CA LEU A 154 -4.60 -15.12 -7.89
C LEU A 154 -5.21 -16.18 -6.96
N LEU A 155 -6.49 -16.01 -6.59
CA LEU A 155 -7.16 -16.84 -5.57
C LEU A 155 -7.89 -18.05 -6.16
N LEU A 156 -8.34 -17.99 -7.43
CA LEU A 156 -9.20 -18.98 -8.05
C LEU A 156 -8.49 -19.77 -9.14
N ASP A 157 -9.05 -20.92 -9.48
CA ASP A 157 -8.54 -21.73 -10.58
C ASP A 157 -8.95 -21.15 -11.94
N SER A 158 -8.15 -21.46 -12.96
CA SER A 158 -8.37 -20.97 -14.34
C SER A 158 -9.70 -21.38 -14.94
N LYS A 159 -10.31 -22.47 -14.47
CA LYS A 159 -11.60 -22.99 -14.99
C LYS A 159 -12.77 -22.04 -14.70
N ASP A 160 -12.76 -21.38 -13.55
CA ASP A 160 -13.85 -20.49 -13.12
C ASP A 160 -13.66 -19.07 -13.67
N MET A 161 -12.42 -18.72 -14.01
CA MET A 161 -12.06 -17.36 -14.41
C MET A 161 -12.70 -16.88 -15.70
N GLU A 162 -13.04 -17.77 -16.65
CA GLU A 162 -13.70 -17.36 -17.90
C GLU A 162 -15.13 -16.86 -17.64
N SER A 163 -15.90 -17.59 -16.83
CA SER A 163 -17.25 -17.19 -16.41
C SER A 163 -17.22 -15.91 -15.58
N ILE A 164 -16.31 -15.85 -14.59
CA ILE A 164 -16.13 -14.69 -13.71
C ILE A 164 -15.77 -13.44 -14.54
N ARG A 165 -14.88 -13.59 -15.51
CA ARG A 165 -14.51 -12.50 -16.40
C ARG A 165 -15.70 -12.00 -17.21
N GLY A 166 -16.52 -12.91 -17.75
CA GLY A 166 -17.74 -12.58 -18.49
C GLY A 166 -18.71 -11.75 -17.64
N ASP A 167 -18.94 -12.17 -16.40
CA ASP A 167 -19.84 -11.49 -15.47
C ASP A 167 -19.26 -10.17 -14.94
N LEU A 168 -18.01 -10.15 -14.52
CA LEU A 168 -17.32 -8.97 -14.02
C LEU A 168 -17.23 -7.86 -15.08
N PHE A 169 -17.10 -8.22 -16.37
CA PHE A 169 -16.99 -7.25 -17.48
C PHE A 169 -18.33 -6.87 -18.12
N LYS A 170 -19.47 -7.27 -17.53
CA LYS A 170 -20.76 -6.70 -17.93
C LYS A 170 -20.70 -5.17 -17.81
N ARG A 171 -21.24 -4.50 -18.81
CA ARG A 171 -21.12 -3.06 -18.95
C ARG A 171 -21.77 -2.33 -17.77
N HIS A 172 -20.97 -1.50 -17.07
CA HIS A 172 -21.41 -0.61 -15.99
C HIS A 172 -22.21 -1.30 -14.87
N SER A 173 -21.89 -2.55 -14.57
CA SER A 173 -22.55 -3.31 -13.52
C SER A 173 -21.62 -3.64 -12.38
N ASP A 174 -22.20 -3.78 -11.20
CA ASP A 174 -21.55 -4.33 -10.03
C ASP A 174 -21.40 -5.85 -10.18
N TYR A 175 -20.47 -6.41 -9.42
CA TYR A 175 -20.24 -7.85 -9.37
C TYR A 175 -19.90 -8.26 -7.94
N GLN A 176 -20.46 -9.38 -7.50
CA GLN A 176 -20.19 -9.92 -6.18
C GLN A 176 -19.86 -11.40 -6.28
N ILE A 177 -18.88 -11.85 -5.51
CA ILE A 177 -18.51 -13.25 -5.37
C ILE A 177 -18.08 -13.55 -3.94
N VAL A 178 -18.38 -14.76 -3.48
CA VAL A 178 -17.80 -15.35 -2.28
C VAL A 178 -16.86 -16.46 -2.71
N VAL A 179 -15.61 -16.41 -2.23
CA VAL A 179 -14.63 -17.48 -2.41
C VAL A 179 -14.80 -18.43 -1.24
N ASP A 180 -15.64 -19.46 -1.42
CA ASP A 180 -16.12 -20.33 -0.33
C ASP A 180 -14.98 -21.05 0.41
N GLU A 181 -13.89 -21.41 -0.30
CA GLU A 181 -12.73 -22.09 0.27
C GLU A 181 -12.08 -21.33 1.43
N ILE A 182 -12.13 -20.00 1.38
CA ILE A 182 -11.52 -19.10 2.37
C ILE A 182 -12.52 -18.16 3.03
N GLY A 183 -13.81 -18.28 2.70
CA GLY A 183 -14.86 -17.40 3.23
C GLY A 183 -14.68 -15.92 2.88
N MET A 184 -13.86 -15.59 1.87
CA MET A 184 -13.65 -14.22 1.43
C MET A 184 -14.79 -13.75 0.54
N ARG A 185 -15.34 -12.57 0.86
CA ARG A 185 -16.29 -11.88 -0.01
C ARG A 185 -15.57 -10.77 -0.79
N LEU A 186 -15.76 -10.74 -2.11
CA LEU A 186 -15.32 -9.63 -2.96
C LEU A 186 -16.52 -8.97 -3.63
N ASP A 187 -16.66 -7.66 -3.44
CA ASP A 187 -17.62 -6.81 -4.12
C ASP A 187 -16.87 -5.85 -5.05
N PHE A 188 -17.08 -5.99 -6.35
CA PHE A 188 -16.73 -4.94 -7.31
C PHE A 188 -17.94 -4.02 -7.49
N ILE A 189 -17.72 -2.71 -7.30
CA ILE A 189 -18.76 -1.68 -7.41
C ILE A 189 -18.39 -0.71 -8.53
N TRP A 190 -19.25 -0.58 -9.53
CA TRP A 190 -19.06 0.37 -10.61
C TRP A 190 -19.30 1.79 -10.13
N ALA A 191 -18.25 2.50 -9.81
CA ALA A 191 -18.24 3.85 -9.23
C ALA A 191 -17.24 4.75 -9.97
N PRO A 192 -17.48 5.11 -11.26
CA PRO A 192 -16.50 5.77 -12.10
C PRO A 192 -16.20 7.22 -11.71
N TYR A 193 -17.05 7.84 -10.89
CA TYR A 193 -16.88 9.20 -10.41
C TYR A 193 -16.59 9.25 -8.92
N THR A 194 -15.83 10.24 -8.50
CA THR A 194 -15.49 10.47 -7.08
C THR A 194 -16.74 10.63 -6.21
N SER A 195 -17.82 11.21 -6.75
CA SER A 195 -19.11 11.34 -6.04
C SER A 195 -19.72 9.96 -5.71
N ASN A 196 -19.65 9.01 -6.64
CA ASN A 196 -20.14 7.64 -6.39
C ASN A 196 -19.35 6.98 -5.25
N LEU A 197 -18.02 7.22 -5.18
CA LEU A 197 -17.17 6.71 -4.09
C LEU A 197 -17.53 7.38 -2.76
N THR A 198 -17.87 8.66 -2.78
CA THR A 198 -18.35 9.38 -1.59
C THR A 198 -19.66 8.79 -1.09
N ASP A 199 -20.64 8.55 -1.98
CA ASP A 199 -21.92 7.94 -1.64
C ASP A 199 -21.73 6.54 -1.06
N LEU A 200 -20.82 5.75 -1.64
CA LEU A 200 -20.46 4.41 -1.16
C LEU A 200 -19.91 4.46 0.27
N THR A 201 -18.94 5.32 0.52
CA THR A 201 -18.32 5.45 1.86
C THR A 201 -19.31 5.96 2.90
N MET A 202 -20.18 6.90 2.53
CA MET A 202 -21.29 7.34 3.38
C MET A 202 -22.29 6.21 3.65
N GLY A 203 -22.52 5.32 2.68
CA GLY A 203 -23.34 4.12 2.82
C GLY A 203 -22.78 3.19 3.89
N PHE A 204 -21.48 2.88 3.86
CA PHE A 204 -20.82 2.08 4.90
C PHE A 204 -20.99 2.68 6.29
N LYS A 205 -20.79 3.99 6.41
CA LYS A 205 -20.95 4.70 7.68
C LYS A 205 -22.37 4.61 8.21
N ARG A 206 -23.37 4.88 7.36
CA ARG A 206 -24.79 4.84 7.74
C ARG A 206 -25.23 3.45 8.19
N ASN A 207 -24.76 2.42 7.49
CA ASN A 207 -25.13 1.03 7.79
C ASN A 207 -24.23 0.41 8.88
N ARG A 208 -23.20 1.11 9.34
CA ARG A 208 -22.19 0.61 10.31
C ARG A 208 -21.60 -0.75 9.90
N ASN A 209 -21.45 -0.96 8.61
CA ASN A 209 -20.91 -2.17 8.04
C ASN A 209 -19.74 -1.80 7.14
N TYR A 210 -18.53 -2.15 7.54
CA TYR A 210 -17.28 -1.69 6.94
C TYR A 210 -16.53 -2.88 6.33
N PRO A 211 -16.02 -2.76 5.10
CA PRO A 211 -15.13 -3.79 4.55
C PRO A 211 -13.81 -3.84 5.32
N ASP A 212 -13.15 -4.98 5.29
CA ASP A 212 -11.79 -5.13 5.83
C ASP A 212 -10.75 -4.43 4.92
N VAL A 213 -10.99 -4.51 3.61
CA VAL A 213 -10.16 -3.86 2.59
C VAL A 213 -11.04 -3.06 1.64
N LEU A 214 -10.73 -1.78 1.44
CA LEU A 214 -11.44 -0.89 0.53
C LEU A 214 -10.45 -0.31 -0.49
N VAL A 215 -10.60 -0.70 -1.73
CA VAL A 215 -9.77 -0.25 -2.86
C VAL A 215 -10.63 0.65 -3.75
N MET A 216 -10.23 1.90 -3.92
CA MET A 216 -11.02 2.89 -4.66
C MET A 216 -10.19 3.58 -5.73
N GLY A 217 -10.80 3.99 -6.83
CA GLY A 217 -10.13 4.79 -7.85
C GLY A 217 -11.12 5.49 -8.78
N SER A 218 -10.75 6.68 -9.22
CA SER A 218 -11.50 7.46 -10.19
C SER A 218 -10.60 8.46 -10.90
N GLY A 219 -11.11 9.09 -11.95
CA GLY A 219 -10.41 10.16 -12.67
C GLY A 219 -10.59 10.05 -14.18
N LEU A 220 -10.43 8.89 -14.78
CA LEU A 220 -10.53 8.71 -16.24
C LEU A 220 -11.90 9.12 -16.77
N TRP A 221 -12.96 8.68 -16.12
CA TRP A 221 -14.33 9.03 -16.50
C TRP A 221 -14.64 10.49 -16.26
N HIS A 222 -14.13 11.04 -15.15
CA HIS A 222 -14.28 12.46 -14.86
C HIS A 222 -13.54 13.31 -15.91
N MET A 223 -12.32 12.95 -16.24
CA MET A 223 -11.51 13.60 -17.28
C MET A 223 -12.23 13.58 -18.65
N LEU A 224 -12.83 12.44 -19.00
CA LEU A 224 -13.54 12.27 -20.27
C LEU A 224 -14.82 13.07 -20.36
N HIS A 225 -15.61 13.17 -19.28
CA HIS A 225 -16.96 13.72 -19.36
C HIS A 225 -17.07 15.16 -18.83
N PHE A 226 -16.30 15.52 -17.82
CA PHE A 226 -16.37 16.85 -17.21
C PHE A 226 -15.18 17.74 -17.58
N THR A 227 -14.03 17.19 -17.87
CA THR A 227 -12.79 17.90 -18.27
C THR A 227 -12.39 19.07 -17.34
N ASN A 228 -12.81 19.03 -16.08
CA ASN A 228 -12.55 20.08 -15.09
C ASN A 228 -11.77 19.51 -13.90
N ALA A 229 -10.46 19.76 -13.86
CA ALA A 229 -9.60 19.29 -12.78
C ALA A 229 -9.95 19.93 -11.42
N SER A 230 -10.46 21.18 -11.39
CA SER A 230 -10.81 21.82 -10.12
C SER A 230 -12.02 21.16 -9.47
N ASP A 231 -13.05 20.81 -10.25
CA ASP A 231 -14.23 20.09 -9.76
C ASP A 231 -13.84 18.68 -9.25
N TYR A 232 -12.92 18.02 -9.95
CA TYR A 232 -12.34 16.76 -9.48
C TYR A 232 -11.65 16.95 -8.12
N GLY A 233 -10.88 18.03 -7.95
CA GLY A 233 -10.21 18.35 -6.68
C GLY A 233 -11.18 18.55 -5.52
N VAL A 234 -12.27 19.27 -5.75
CA VAL A 234 -13.35 19.47 -4.74
C VAL A 234 -13.98 18.12 -4.38
N SER A 235 -14.32 17.32 -5.39
CA SER A 235 -14.89 15.98 -5.17
C SER A 235 -13.96 15.05 -4.38
N LEU A 236 -12.65 15.13 -4.61
CA LEU A 236 -11.65 14.37 -3.83
C LEU A 236 -11.58 14.81 -2.37
N GLN A 237 -11.77 16.12 -2.07
CA GLN A 237 -11.81 16.60 -0.69
C GLN A 237 -13.03 16.06 0.05
N LEU A 238 -14.20 16.05 -0.59
CA LEU A 238 -15.42 15.47 -0.02
C LEU A 238 -15.25 13.96 0.24
N LEU A 239 -14.66 13.24 -0.71
CA LEU A 239 -14.35 11.83 -0.53
C LEU A 239 -13.38 11.61 0.64
N ARG A 240 -12.31 12.40 0.73
CA ARG A 240 -11.36 12.33 1.83
C ARG A 240 -12.07 12.47 3.18
N ASP A 241 -12.93 13.48 3.33
CA ASP A 241 -13.63 13.73 4.58
C ASP A 241 -14.59 12.58 4.93
N SER A 242 -15.23 11.97 3.93
CA SER A 242 -16.07 10.79 4.14
C SER A 242 -15.23 9.57 4.57
N VAL A 243 -14.07 9.32 3.93
CA VAL A 243 -13.16 8.20 4.29
C VAL A 243 -12.57 8.40 5.69
N VAL A 244 -12.10 9.60 6.02
CA VAL A 244 -11.60 9.90 7.37
C VAL A 244 -12.66 9.58 8.43
N SER A 245 -13.92 9.80 8.11
CA SER A 245 -15.03 9.49 9.02
C SER A 245 -15.31 8.00 9.21
N LEU A 246 -14.73 7.09 8.37
CA LEU A 246 -14.79 5.64 8.54
C LEU A 246 -13.72 5.12 9.49
N LEU A 247 -12.63 5.89 9.64
CA LEU A 247 -11.51 5.49 10.49
C LEU A 247 -11.87 5.79 11.95
N PRO A 248 -11.51 4.89 12.90
CA PRO A 248 -11.71 5.19 14.30
C PRO A 248 -10.92 6.46 14.65
N ILE A 249 -11.57 7.41 15.27
CA ILE A 249 -10.89 8.50 15.94
C ILE A 249 -10.04 7.83 17.01
N SER A 250 -8.71 7.99 16.95
CA SER A 250 -7.86 7.57 18.07
C SER A 250 -8.47 8.16 19.33
N PRO A 251 -8.79 7.35 20.34
CA PRO A 251 -9.30 7.91 21.60
C PRO A 251 -8.25 8.93 22.04
N GLU A 252 -8.64 10.20 22.10
CA GLU A 252 -7.84 11.19 22.80
C GLU A 252 -7.47 10.55 24.13
N ARG A 253 -6.22 10.70 24.57
CA ARG A 253 -5.74 10.24 25.86
C ARG A 253 -6.56 10.89 26.98
N GLY A 254 -7.85 10.58 27.00
CA GLY A 254 -8.75 10.81 28.11
C GLY A 254 -8.48 9.74 29.15
N THR A 255 -8.38 10.17 30.38
CA THR A 255 -8.02 9.47 31.60
C THR A 255 -8.98 8.33 32.00
N ASP A 256 -9.87 7.88 31.15
CA ASP A 256 -10.81 6.79 31.46
C ASP A 256 -10.38 5.53 30.72
N GLY A 257 -10.01 4.51 31.51
CA GLY A 257 -9.55 3.21 31.03
C GLY A 257 -10.57 2.52 30.10
N PRO A 258 -10.14 1.48 29.34
CA PRO A 258 -10.98 0.81 28.37
C PRO A 258 -12.24 0.26 29.08
N VAL A 259 -13.40 0.68 28.57
CA VAL A 259 -14.68 0.10 29.00
C VAL A 259 -14.66 -1.37 28.58
N ALA A 260 -14.65 -2.27 29.55
CA ALA A 260 -14.69 -3.71 29.33
C ALA A 260 -15.93 -4.05 28.50
N GLY A 261 -15.73 -4.58 27.27
CA GLY A 261 -16.79 -5.03 26.38
C GLY A 261 -16.92 -4.24 25.05
N SER A 262 -16.11 -3.21 24.77
CA SER A 262 -16.10 -2.60 23.44
C SER A 262 -15.38 -3.52 22.46
N VAL A 263 -16.13 -4.08 21.50
CA VAL A 263 -15.56 -4.79 20.35
C VAL A 263 -14.68 -3.79 19.60
N PRO A 264 -13.40 -4.10 19.33
CA PRO A 264 -12.55 -3.21 18.55
C PRO A 264 -13.19 -2.99 17.18
N VAL A 265 -13.52 -1.73 16.86
CA VAL A 265 -14.02 -1.36 15.53
C VAL A 265 -12.88 -1.63 14.54
N ARG A 266 -13.04 -2.64 13.67
CA ARG A 266 -12.10 -2.90 12.57
C ARG A 266 -12.13 -1.69 11.65
N SER A 267 -11.03 -0.97 11.55
CA SER A 267 -10.86 0.06 10.53
C SER A 267 -10.48 -0.61 9.21
N PRO A 268 -11.08 -0.22 8.09
CA PRO A 268 -10.70 -0.73 6.79
C PRO A 268 -9.26 -0.34 6.44
N HIS A 269 -8.54 -1.25 5.76
CA HIS A 269 -7.35 -0.89 5.00
C HIS A 269 -7.80 -0.20 3.72
N VAL A 270 -7.36 1.04 3.51
CA VAL A 270 -7.89 1.86 2.41
C VAL A 270 -6.81 2.18 1.37
N PHE A 271 -7.12 1.91 0.11
CA PHE A 271 -6.22 2.08 -1.03
C PHE A 271 -6.82 2.98 -2.10
N TRP A 272 -5.95 3.68 -2.82
CA TRP A 272 -6.31 4.49 -3.97
C TRP A 272 -5.66 3.96 -5.24
N ILE A 273 -6.44 3.63 -6.25
CA ILE A 273 -5.95 3.24 -7.57
C ILE A 273 -5.59 4.51 -8.34
N GLY A 274 -4.30 4.70 -8.61
CA GLY A 274 -3.83 5.78 -9.48
C GLY A 274 -4.31 5.59 -10.93
N MET A 275 -4.39 6.68 -11.68
CA MET A 275 -4.67 6.60 -13.11
C MET A 275 -3.47 5.98 -13.83
N PRO A 276 -3.66 5.18 -14.89
CA PRO A 276 -2.58 4.63 -15.68
C PRO A 276 -1.91 5.73 -16.52
N THR A 277 -0.73 5.44 -17.03
CA THR A 277 -0.13 6.23 -18.11
C THR A 277 -1.05 6.18 -19.33
N LEU A 278 -1.37 7.34 -19.88
CA LEU A 278 -2.19 7.46 -21.08
C LEU A 278 -1.29 7.62 -22.30
N ILE A 279 -1.48 6.79 -23.31
CA ILE A 279 -0.79 6.90 -24.61
C ILE A 279 -1.80 7.48 -25.60
N ASN A 280 -1.87 8.81 -25.66
CA ASN A 280 -2.88 9.55 -26.37
C ASN A 280 -3.07 9.09 -27.83
N SER A 281 -1.96 8.79 -28.54
CA SER A 281 -1.99 8.33 -29.94
C SER A 281 -2.69 6.97 -30.14
N MET A 282 -2.81 6.17 -29.08
CA MET A 282 -3.47 4.86 -29.11
C MET A 282 -4.94 4.90 -28.66
N LEU A 283 -5.41 6.00 -28.11
CA LEU A 283 -6.79 6.13 -27.66
C LEU A 283 -7.77 6.02 -28.83
N ASN A 284 -8.78 5.19 -28.65
CA ASN A 284 -9.67 4.72 -29.73
C ASN A 284 -10.73 5.70 -30.21
N THR A 285 -10.95 6.84 -29.51
CA THR A 285 -11.91 7.88 -29.93
C THR A 285 -11.27 9.26 -29.91
N GLU A 286 -11.76 10.14 -30.80
CA GLU A 286 -11.32 11.53 -30.87
C GLU A 286 -11.56 12.26 -29.54
N ALA A 287 -12.74 12.09 -28.97
CA ALA A 287 -13.07 12.70 -27.66
C ALA A 287 -12.09 12.30 -26.54
N LYS A 288 -11.58 11.05 -26.53
CA LYS A 288 -10.55 10.63 -25.59
C LYS A 288 -9.22 11.33 -25.89
N ARG A 289 -8.80 11.38 -27.15
CA ARG A 289 -7.55 12.03 -27.56
C ARG A 289 -7.52 13.52 -27.25
N GLU A 290 -8.64 14.20 -27.39
CA GLU A 290 -8.77 15.63 -27.09
C GLU A 290 -8.78 15.93 -25.60
N ARG A 291 -9.46 15.09 -24.79
CA ARG A 291 -9.73 15.36 -23.38
C ARG A 291 -8.73 14.71 -22.43
N MET A 292 -8.21 13.53 -22.79
CA MET A 292 -7.29 12.75 -21.95
C MET A 292 -5.84 13.01 -22.37
N THR A 293 -5.44 14.28 -22.34
CA THR A 293 -4.08 14.73 -22.69
C THR A 293 -3.16 14.66 -21.46
N ASP A 294 -1.83 14.65 -21.68
CA ASP A 294 -0.85 14.71 -20.60
C ASP A 294 -1.01 15.96 -19.73
N ALA A 295 -1.37 17.10 -20.32
CA ALA A 295 -1.62 18.33 -19.58
C ALA A 295 -2.82 18.18 -18.64
N MET A 296 -3.90 17.55 -19.12
CA MET A 296 -5.10 17.28 -18.32
C MET A 296 -4.77 16.26 -17.22
N ARG A 297 -4.11 15.14 -17.54
CA ARG A 297 -3.65 14.15 -16.58
C ARG A 297 -2.84 14.81 -15.46
N GLY A 298 -1.82 15.60 -15.80
CA GLY A 298 -1.02 16.32 -14.82
C GLY A 298 -1.82 17.34 -13.99
N ALA A 299 -2.91 17.90 -14.53
CA ALA A 299 -3.81 18.75 -13.75
C ALA A 299 -4.59 17.93 -12.71
N TYR A 300 -5.07 16.74 -13.07
CA TYR A 300 -5.78 15.82 -12.17
C TYR A 300 -4.85 15.28 -11.07
N ASP A 301 -3.61 14.91 -11.42
CA ASP A 301 -2.60 14.46 -10.44
C ASP A 301 -2.29 15.56 -9.42
N ARG A 302 -2.15 16.81 -9.87
CA ARG A 302 -1.98 17.95 -8.93
C ARG A 302 -3.18 18.12 -7.99
N GLN A 303 -4.40 17.89 -8.47
CA GLN A 303 -5.58 17.96 -7.59
C GLN A 303 -5.61 16.79 -6.61
N LEU A 304 -5.23 15.59 -7.04
CA LEU A 304 -5.11 14.42 -6.17
C LEU A 304 -4.12 14.69 -5.03
N GLN A 305 -2.94 15.25 -5.33
CA GLN A 305 -1.96 15.63 -4.31
C GLN A 305 -2.48 16.74 -3.37
N LYS A 306 -3.12 17.77 -3.92
CA LYS A 306 -3.66 18.88 -3.14
C LYS A 306 -4.82 18.48 -2.23
N SER A 307 -5.60 17.47 -2.60
CA SER A 307 -6.73 16.98 -1.80
C SER A 307 -6.31 16.39 -0.46
N LYS A 308 -5.03 16.00 -0.32
CA LYS A 308 -4.47 15.31 0.85
C LYS A 308 -5.23 14.02 1.18
N ILE A 309 -5.75 13.33 0.19
CA ILE A 309 -6.42 12.04 0.38
C ILE A 309 -5.42 10.89 0.53
N LEU A 310 -4.22 11.05 -0.06
CA LEU A 310 -3.16 10.03 -0.05
C LEU A 310 -2.27 10.13 1.19
N ARG A 311 -1.77 8.99 1.69
CA ARG A 311 -0.86 8.93 2.86
C ARG A 311 0.40 9.76 2.70
N GLN A 312 0.99 9.77 1.51
CA GLN A 312 2.18 10.58 1.21
C GLN A 312 1.93 12.09 1.33
N SER A 313 0.69 12.53 1.27
CA SER A 313 0.28 13.92 1.51
C SER A 313 -0.46 14.12 2.85
N GLY A 314 -0.40 13.14 3.76
CA GLY A 314 -0.98 13.18 5.11
C GLY A 314 -2.43 12.71 5.19
N GLY A 315 -2.92 12.01 4.17
CA GLY A 315 -4.27 11.45 4.11
C GLY A 315 -4.35 9.97 4.53
N PRO A 316 -5.53 9.36 4.39
CA PRO A 316 -5.76 7.99 4.83
C PRO A 316 -5.38 6.91 3.82
N LEU A 317 -5.44 7.17 2.50
CA LEU A 317 -5.33 6.14 1.48
C LEU A 317 -3.88 5.86 1.06
N LEU A 318 -3.52 4.58 0.99
CA LEU A 318 -2.29 4.14 0.35
C LEU A 318 -2.49 4.08 -1.17
N MET A 319 -1.62 4.75 -1.91
CA MET A 319 -1.69 4.76 -3.37
C MET A 319 -1.21 3.43 -3.96
N LEU A 320 -1.96 2.87 -4.88
CA LEU A 320 -1.52 1.87 -5.85
C LEU A 320 -1.14 2.63 -7.13
N ASP A 321 0.14 2.84 -7.34
CA ASP A 321 0.66 3.72 -8.39
C ASP A 321 0.66 3.02 -9.76
N ILE A 322 -0.54 2.91 -10.35
CA ILE A 322 -0.71 2.31 -11.68
C ILE A 322 0.02 3.13 -12.75
N GLU A 323 0.21 4.43 -12.54
CA GLU A 323 0.98 5.25 -13.48
C GLU A 323 2.41 4.73 -13.63
N SER A 324 3.15 4.62 -12.52
CA SER A 324 4.53 4.13 -12.54
C SER A 324 4.62 2.70 -13.06
N LEU A 325 3.69 1.82 -12.66
CA LEU A 325 3.64 0.44 -13.13
C LEU A 325 3.43 0.35 -14.64
N SER A 326 2.48 1.10 -15.18
CA SER A 326 2.16 1.13 -16.62
C SER A 326 3.24 1.83 -17.44
N TRP A 327 3.83 2.92 -16.92
CA TRP A 327 4.93 3.63 -17.56
C TRP A 327 6.16 2.73 -17.72
N ASN A 328 6.55 2.05 -16.67
CA ASN A 328 7.73 1.19 -16.65
C ASN A 328 7.56 -0.06 -17.52
N CYS A 329 6.34 -0.62 -17.62
CA CYS A 329 6.02 -1.70 -18.54
C CYS A 329 6.03 -1.21 -20.01
N GLY A 330 5.58 0.03 -20.24
CA GLY A 330 5.67 0.73 -21.52
C GLY A 330 4.56 0.39 -22.52
N VAL A 331 4.71 0.92 -23.74
CA VAL A 331 3.73 0.79 -24.83
C VAL A 331 3.43 -0.65 -25.24
N ARG A 332 4.33 -1.59 -24.97
CA ARG A 332 4.16 -3.01 -25.29
C ARG A 332 3.20 -3.73 -24.35
N CYS A 333 2.78 -3.07 -23.28
CA CYS A 333 1.88 -3.62 -22.26
C CYS A 333 0.45 -3.10 -22.39
N THR A 334 0.11 -2.46 -23.50
CA THR A 334 -1.24 -1.96 -23.76
C THR A 334 -1.58 -2.06 -25.25
N VAL A 335 -2.86 -2.25 -25.53
CA VAL A 335 -3.38 -2.27 -26.91
C VAL A 335 -4.20 -1.03 -27.26
N ASP A 336 -4.68 -0.29 -26.26
CA ASP A 336 -5.55 0.88 -26.44
C ASP A 336 -5.03 2.16 -25.78
N GLY A 337 -3.83 2.11 -25.19
CA GLY A 337 -3.18 3.25 -24.55
C GLY A 337 -3.75 3.67 -23.20
N MET A 338 -4.68 2.89 -22.62
CA MET A 338 -5.36 3.22 -21.38
C MET A 338 -5.54 1.99 -20.44
N HIS A 339 -5.78 0.83 -21.02
CA HIS A 339 -5.86 -0.44 -20.29
C HIS A 339 -4.60 -1.24 -20.54
N TYR A 340 -4.03 -1.75 -19.49
CA TYR A 340 -2.77 -2.47 -19.53
C TYR A 340 -2.96 -3.97 -19.38
N ASP A 341 -1.93 -4.72 -19.70
CA ASP A 341 -1.95 -6.17 -19.62
C ASP A 341 -1.94 -6.66 -18.17
N VAL A 342 -2.33 -7.90 -17.99
CA VAL A 342 -2.47 -8.58 -16.69
C VAL A 342 -1.29 -8.32 -15.73
N PRO A 343 0.00 -8.40 -16.15
CA PRO A 343 1.12 -8.20 -15.22
C PRO A 343 1.14 -6.85 -14.49
N VAL A 344 0.56 -5.79 -15.10
CA VAL A 344 0.49 -4.46 -14.46
C VAL A 344 -0.46 -4.48 -13.25
N TYR A 345 -1.62 -5.11 -13.41
CA TYR A 345 -2.60 -5.22 -12.33
C TYR A 345 -2.20 -6.29 -11.30
N GLU A 346 -1.51 -7.35 -11.76
CA GLU A 346 -0.87 -8.33 -10.86
C GLU A 346 0.13 -7.65 -9.94
N ALA A 347 1.01 -6.79 -10.48
CA ALA A 347 1.95 -6.03 -9.67
C ALA A 347 1.24 -5.16 -8.63
N ALA A 348 0.18 -4.45 -9.03
CA ALA A 348 -0.60 -3.62 -8.11
C ALA A 348 -1.27 -4.45 -7.00
N VAL A 349 -1.82 -5.62 -7.33
CA VAL A 349 -2.41 -6.55 -6.34
C VAL A 349 -1.33 -7.07 -5.38
N GLN A 350 -0.17 -7.47 -5.87
CA GLN A 350 0.93 -7.93 -5.02
C GLN A 350 1.47 -6.83 -4.10
N ILE A 351 1.53 -5.58 -4.58
CA ILE A 351 1.87 -4.40 -3.77
C ILE A 351 0.83 -4.21 -2.67
N MET A 352 -0.46 -4.30 -3.00
CA MET A 352 -1.55 -4.21 -2.03
C MET A 352 -1.45 -5.29 -0.94
N LEU A 353 -1.20 -6.54 -1.33
CA LEU A 353 -1.09 -7.66 -0.39
C LEU A 353 0.13 -7.52 0.52
N ASN A 354 1.29 -7.09 -0.01
CA ASN A 354 2.47 -6.79 0.81
C ASN A 354 2.22 -5.63 1.78
N ALA A 355 1.46 -4.60 1.36
CA ALA A 355 1.05 -3.53 2.27
C ALA A 355 0.17 -4.05 3.41
N LEU A 356 -0.78 -4.95 3.10
CA LEU A 356 -1.63 -5.59 4.11
C LEU A 356 -0.81 -6.44 5.10
N LEU A 357 0.19 -7.19 4.62
CA LEU A 357 1.12 -7.95 5.48
C LEU A 357 1.87 -7.03 6.44
N ILE A 358 2.45 -5.94 5.93
CA ILE A 358 3.17 -4.97 6.75
C ILE A 358 2.25 -4.35 7.80
N GLU A 359 1.02 -4.01 7.44
CA GLU A 359 0.06 -3.38 8.34
C GLU A 359 -0.55 -4.35 9.34
N SER A 360 -0.81 -5.62 8.97
CA SER A 360 -1.35 -6.64 9.88
C SER A 360 -0.39 -6.95 11.02
N HIS A 361 0.91 -6.96 10.77
CA HIS A 361 1.93 -7.16 11.79
C HIS A 361 2.05 -5.97 12.76
N GLN A 362 1.39 -4.84 12.48
CA GLN A 362 1.32 -3.70 13.41
C GLN A 362 0.20 -3.83 14.46
N LYS A 363 -0.75 -4.73 14.25
CA LYS A 363 -1.92 -4.91 15.13
C LYS A 363 -1.76 -6.04 16.16
N LEU A 364 -0.60 -6.72 16.16
CA LEU A 364 -0.19 -7.69 17.16
C LEU A 364 0.83 -7.07 18.10
#